data_9055cfd6c5ed6d6d5b4f416e55c073e6
#
_entry.id   9055cfd6c5ed6d6d5b4f416e55c073e6
#
_cell.length_a   1.000
_cell.length_b   1.000
_cell.length_c   1.000
_cell.angle_alpha   90.00
_cell.angle_beta   90.00
_cell.angle_gamma   90.00
#
_symmetry.space_group_name_H-M   'P 1'
#
loop_
_entity.id
_entity.type
_entity.pdbx_description
1 polymer ?
#
loop_
_entity_poly.entity_id
_entity_poly.type
_entity_poly.pdbx_seq_one_letter_code
_entity_poly.pdbx_strand_id
1 'polypeptide(L)'
;MLAEEYIINVYCLVDEMLKKVVKSNIRQRGSAPKLSDAEVITMEIVGESFAIDQDKKIYSYFKNHWLHYFPGLGHRTTFLRQAANLWRYKQKIREELVAILLPAGSFISIIDGFPMPVCGFKRAYFSRLHKGEASYGYCAAKDMKYYGFKGHLLIDRSGVILDLDIAAANIDEREMLLELAEKNGFKTLGDKGYICSERLKEELLRAGVNLHTPLRDNMKDDRPKHVVKALNNTRRIVETVIGQLSERFKIEKVRARDLWHLTVRAGRKLLAHTVDCYLNHMAGNSILQFDKLFT
;
A
#
# COMPACT_ATOMS: atom_id res chain seq x y z
N MET A 1 -18.51 -3.31 14.03
CA MET A 1 -19.30 -3.31 12.75
C MET A 1 -19.45 -4.74 12.27
N LEU A 2 -20.67 -5.21 12.02
CA LEU A 2 -20.92 -6.55 11.46
C LEU A 2 -20.38 -6.63 10.02
N ALA A 3 -20.05 -7.85 9.54
CA ALA A 3 -19.53 -8.05 8.18
C ALA A 3 -20.47 -7.49 7.09
N GLU A 4 -21.76 -7.63 7.28
CA GLU A 4 -22.80 -7.08 6.39
C GLU A 4 -22.73 -5.56 6.31
N GLU A 5 -22.72 -4.90 7.46
CA GLU A 5 -22.63 -3.43 7.55
C GLU A 5 -21.33 -2.92 6.90
N TYR A 6 -20.23 -3.62 7.11
CA TYR A 6 -18.95 -3.29 6.50
C TYR A 6 -19.03 -3.39 4.96
N ILE A 7 -19.62 -4.46 4.41
CA ILE A 7 -19.81 -4.64 2.96
C ILE A 7 -20.64 -3.49 2.39
N ILE A 8 -21.76 -3.13 3.05
CA ILE A 8 -22.63 -2.05 2.61
C ILE A 8 -21.91 -0.71 2.63
N ASN A 9 -21.20 -0.38 3.72
CA ASN A 9 -20.46 0.87 3.83
C ASN A 9 -19.35 0.98 2.77
N VAL A 10 -18.61 -0.09 2.53
CA VAL A 10 -17.57 -0.12 1.48
C VAL A 10 -18.21 0.04 0.10
N TYR A 11 -19.34 -0.63 -0.16
CA TYR A 11 -20.04 -0.49 -1.45
C TYR A 11 -20.52 0.95 -1.70
N CYS A 12 -21.18 1.56 -0.72
CA CYS A 12 -21.65 2.94 -0.84
C CYS A 12 -20.49 3.91 -1.10
N LEU A 13 -19.39 3.77 -0.34
CA LEU A 13 -18.19 4.57 -0.53
C LEU A 13 -17.58 4.40 -1.92
N VAL A 14 -17.41 3.15 -2.37
CA VAL A 14 -16.82 2.85 -3.67
C VAL A 14 -17.70 3.35 -4.82
N ASP A 15 -19.01 3.20 -4.72
CA ASP A 15 -19.94 3.69 -5.73
C ASP A 15 -19.92 5.22 -5.85
N GLU A 16 -19.90 5.92 -4.72
CA GLU A 16 -19.76 7.38 -4.68
C GLU A 16 -18.41 7.83 -5.28
N MET A 17 -17.30 7.21 -4.86
CA MET A 17 -15.97 7.55 -5.37
C MET A 17 -15.85 7.24 -6.86
N LEU A 18 -16.39 6.13 -7.34
CA LEU A 18 -16.40 5.81 -8.77
C LEU A 18 -17.14 6.88 -9.59
N LYS A 19 -18.29 7.34 -9.14
CA LYS A 19 -19.04 8.44 -9.79
C LYS A 19 -18.21 9.71 -9.86
N LYS A 20 -17.39 9.99 -8.84
CA LYS A 20 -16.51 11.16 -8.79
C LYS A 20 -15.33 11.04 -9.77
N VAL A 21 -14.68 9.86 -9.85
CA VAL A 21 -13.44 9.69 -10.63
C VAL A 21 -13.65 9.25 -12.07
N VAL A 22 -14.81 8.70 -12.41
CA VAL A 22 -15.17 8.22 -13.75
C VAL A 22 -15.88 9.33 -14.52
N LYS A 23 -15.15 10.03 -15.39
CA LYS A 23 -15.70 11.10 -16.24
C LYS A 23 -16.17 10.63 -17.62
N SER A 24 -15.93 9.37 -17.98
CA SER A 24 -16.28 8.78 -19.27
C SER A 24 -16.52 7.28 -19.11
N ASN A 25 -17.14 6.64 -20.11
CA ASN A 25 -17.37 5.21 -20.07
C ASN A 25 -16.06 4.42 -19.83
N ILE A 26 -16.02 3.59 -18.81
CA ILE A 26 -14.89 2.71 -18.49
C ILE A 26 -14.62 1.75 -19.65
N ARG A 27 -15.68 1.35 -20.35
CA ARG A 27 -15.61 0.44 -21.50
C ARG A 27 -16.14 1.12 -22.76
N GLN A 28 -15.33 1.12 -23.79
CA GLN A 28 -15.72 1.71 -25.09
C GLN A 28 -16.53 0.73 -25.95
N ARG A 29 -16.42 -0.59 -25.72
CA ARG A 29 -17.07 -1.65 -26.51
C ARG A 29 -17.51 -2.81 -25.63
N GLY A 30 -18.52 -3.55 -26.10
CA GLY A 30 -19.04 -4.74 -25.44
C GLY A 30 -20.25 -4.49 -24.58
N SER A 31 -20.91 -5.57 -24.15
CA SER A 31 -22.06 -5.52 -23.25
C SER A 31 -21.65 -5.07 -21.86
N ALA A 32 -22.53 -4.36 -21.16
CA ALA A 32 -22.33 -4.03 -19.75
C ALA A 32 -22.14 -5.32 -18.92
N PRO A 33 -21.19 -5.34 -17.99
CA PRO A 33 -21.01 -6.50 -17.14
C PRO A 33 -22.22 -6.67 -16.21
N LYS A 34 -22.60 -7.92 -15.91
CA LYS A 34 -23.68 -8.21 -14.98
C LYS A 34 -23.36 -7.75 -13.55
N LEU A 35 -22.09 -7.89 -13.14
CA LEU A 35 -21.58 -7.38 -11.88
C LEU A 35 -21.04 -5.96 -12.13
N SER A 36 -21.50 -4.98 -11.39
CA SER A 36 -21.04 -3.59 -11.53
C SER A 36 -19.56 -3.45 -11.13
N ASP A 37 -18.91 -2.38 -11.58
CA ASP A 37 -17.52 -2.12 -11.22
C ASP A 37 -17.37 -1.77 -9.73
N ALA A 38 -18.38 -1.12 -9.14
CA ALA A 38 -18.43 -0.87 -7.70
C ALA A 38 -18.50 -2.18 -6.91
N GLU A 39 -19.32 -3.14 -7.32
CA GLU A 39 -19.41 -4.46 -6.68
C GLU A 39 -18.07 -5.20 -6.75
N VAL A 40 -17.40 -5.18 -7.91
CA VAL A 40 -16.10 -5.84 -8.07
C VAL A 40 -15.04 -5.26 -7.13
N ILE A 41 -14.93 -3.93 -7.07
CA ILE A 41 -13.95 -3.25 -6.20
C ILE A 41 -14.29 -3.49 -4.74
N THR A 42 -15.58 -3.44 -4.37
CA THR A 42 -16.05 -3.76 -3.01
C THR A 42 -15.63 -5.17 -2.58
N MET A 43 -15.86 -6.18 -3.44
CA MET A 43 -15.45 -7.56 -3.15
C MET A 43 -13.94 -7.67 -2.89
N GLU A 44 -13.12 -6.96 -3.67
CA GLU A 44 -11.67 -6.96 -3.49
C GLU A 44 -11.24 -6.30 -2.18
N ILE A 45 -11.80 -5.11 -1.86
CA ILE A 45 -11.48 -4.38 -0.62
C ILE A 45 -11.89 -5.20 0.60
N VAL A 46 -13.13 -5.66 0.65
CA VAL A 46 -13.65 -6.48 1.76
C VAL A 46 -12.81 -7.75 1.94
N GLY A 47 -12.44 -8.42 0.83
CA GLY A 47 -11.57 -9.58 0.88
C GLY A 47 -10.23 -9.27 1.54
N GLU A 48 -9.57 -8.19 1.16
CA GLU A 48 -8.29 -7.79 1.75
C GLU A 48 -8.43 -7.40 3.24
N SER A 49 -9.45 -6.62 3.59
CA SER A 49 -9.70 -6.20 4.98
C SER A 49 -10.04 -7.38 5.91
N PHE A 50 -10.62 -8.46 5.36
CA PHE A 50 -10.85 -9.71 6.07
C PHE A 50 -9.69 -10.71 5.96
N ALA A 51 -8.51 -10.25 5.54
CA ALA A 51 -7.31 -11.05 5.35
C ALA A 51 -7.45 -12.22 4.36
N ILE A 52 -8.40 -12.13 3.42
CA ILE A 52 -8.61 -13.07 2.31
C ILE A 52 -7.81 -12.58 1.11
N ASP A 53 -6.50 -12.84 1.09
CA ASP A 53 -5.52 -12.28 0.16
C ASP A 53 -5.51 -12.90 -1.26
N GLN A 54 -6.29 -13.98 -1.48
CA GLN A 54 -6.28 -14.71 -2.75
C GLN A 54 -7.55 -14.47 -3.55
N ASP A 55 -7.41 -14.06 -4.80
CA ASP A 55 -8.52 -13.80 -5.71
C ASP A 55 -9.54 -14.95 -5.77
N LYS A 56 -9.06 -16.22 -5.78
CA LYS A 56 -9.93 -17.39 -5.74
C LYS A 56 -10.75 -17.47 -4.45
N LYS A 57 -10.12 -17.15 -3.32
CA LYS A 57 -10.79 -17.19 -2.01
C LYS A 57 -11.77 -16.05 -1.85
N ILE A 58 -11.43 -14.84 -2.32
CA ILE A 58 -12.35 -13.69 -2.37
C ILE A 58 -13.59 -14.06 -3.15
N TYR A 59 -13.42 -14.53 -4.40
CA TYR A 59 -14.54 -14.98 -5.22
C TYR A 59 -15.41 -16.04 -4.52
N SER A 60 -14.79 -17.08 -3.93
CA SER A 60 -15.51 -18.15 -3.24
C SER A 60 -16.24 -17.66 -2.00
N TYR A 61 -15.66 -16.74 -1.24
CA TYR A 61 -16.28 -16.13 -0.07
C TYR A 61 -17.59 -15.42 -0.43
N PHE A 62 -17.57 -14.55 -1.44
CA PHE A 62 -18.77 -13.84 -1.89
C PHE A 62 -19.79 -14.78 -2.52
N LYS A 63 -19.34 -15.75 -3.33
CA LYS A 63 -20.24 -16.73 -3.93
C LYS A 63 -20.99 -17.56 -2.90
N ASN A 64 -20.34 -17.95 -1.81
CA ASN A 64 -20.90 -18.86 -0.81
C ASN A 64 -21.72 -18.14 0.26
N HIS A 65 -21.40 -16.90 0.60
CA HIS A 65 -21.98 -16.23 1.76
C HIS A 65 -22.79 -14.97 1.39
N TRP A 66 -22.48 -14.31 0.27
CA TRP A 66 -23.00 -12.97 -0.06
C TRP A 66 -23.63 -12.89 -1.46
N LEU A 67 -23.96 -14.02 -2.08
CA LEU A 67 -24.52 -14.03 -3.44
C LEU A 67 -25.82 -13.22 -3.56
N HIS A 68 -26.61 -13.11 -2.50
CA HIS A 68 -27.83 -12.34 -2.45
C HIS A 68 -27.60 -10.81 -2.59
N TYR A 69 -26.44 -10.30 -2.15
CA TYR A 69 -26.00 -8.92 -2.39
C TYR A 69 -25.30 -8.73 -3.73
N PHE A 70 -24.76 -9.81 -4.32
CA PHE A 70 -24.00 -9.79 -5.57
C PHE A 70 -24.61 -10.74 -6.62
N PRO A 71 -25.91 -10.56 -6.97
CA PRO A 71 -26.61 -11.52 -7.85
C PRO A 71 -26.01 -11.61 -9.25
N GLY A 72 -25.30 -10.55 -9.69
CA GLY A 72 -24.58 -10.52 -10.96
C GLY A 72 -23.26 -11.32 -10.99
N LEU A 73 -22.86 -11.93 -9.86
CA LEU A 73 -21.59 -12.66 -9.76
C LEU A 73 -21.61 -13.93 -10.62
N GLY A 74 -21.03 -13.81 -11.81
CA GLY A 74 -20.93 -14.88 -12.80
C GLY A 74 -19.69 -15.76 -12.60
N HIS A 75 -19.02 -16.12 -13.69
CA HIS A 75 -17.87 -17.00 -13.66
C HIS A 75 -16.63 -16.27 -13.05
N ARG A 76 -15.81 -17.03 -12.29
CA ARG A 76 -14.62 -16.50 -11.61
C ARG A 76 -13.65 -15.78 -12.56
N THR A 77 -13.42 -16.32 -13.76
CA THR A 77 -12.51 -15.67 -14.72
C THR A 77 -13.00 -14.32 -15.21
N THR A 78 -14.32 -14.13 -15.30
CA THR A 78 -14.92 -12.84 -15.64
C THR A 78 -14.68 -11.84 -14.53
N PHE A 79 -14.94 -12.22 -13.28
CA PHE A 79 -14.64 -11.41 -12.10
C PHE A 79 -13.18 -10.98 -12.07
N LEU A 80 -12.23 -11.94 -12.21
CA LEU A 80 -10.80 -11.64 -12.13
C LEU A 80 -10.32 -10.69 -13.23
N ARG A 81 -10.82 -10.88 -14.46
CA ARG A 81 -10.48 -10.01 -15.60
C ARG A 81 -11.05 -8.59 -15.39
N GLN A 82 -12.27 -8.48 -14.91
CA GLN A 82 -12.89 -7.20 -14.61
C GLN A 82 -12.12 -6.48 -13.50
N ALA A 83 -11.81 -7.17 -12.40
CA ALA A 83 -11.02 -6.65 -11.28
C ALA A 83 -9.63 -6.15 -11.73
N ALA A 84 -8.95 -6.91 -12.58
CA ALA A 84 -7.65 -6.49 -13.12
C ALA A 84 -7.75 -5.21 -13.97
N ASN A 85 -8.77 -5.10 -14.82
CA ASN A 85 -8.96 -3.92 -15.70
C ASN A 85 -9.31 -2.63 -14.93
N LEU A 86 -9.76 -2.74 -13.69
CA LEU A 86 -10.14 -1.59 -12.85
C LEU A 86 -8.98 -0.96 -12.07
N TRP A 87 -7.74 -1.39 -12.28
CA TRP A 87 -6.59 -0.95 -11.50
C TRP A 87 -6.40 0.58 -11.45
N ARG A 88 -6.57 1.28 -12.59
CA ARG A 88 -6.47 2.75 -12.67
C ARG A 88 -7.54 3.46 -11.84
N TYR A 89 -8.76 2.93 -11.84
CA TYR A 89 -9.85 3.51 -11.06
C TYR A 89 -9.68 3.27 -9.57
N LYS A 90 -9.19 2.09 -9.18
CA LYS A 90 -8.80 1.78 -7.81
C LYS A 90 -7.73 2.75 -7.30
N GLN A 91 -6.73 3.05 -8.13
CA GLN A 91 -5.71 4.04 -7.79
C GLN A 91 -6.32 5.44 -7.62
N LYS A 92 -7.16 5.91 -8.54
CA LYS A 92 -7.82 7.21 -8.43
C LYS A 92 -8.73 7.32 -7.20
N ILE A 93 -9.48 6.25 -6.87
CA ILE A 93 -10.27 6.20 -5.64
C ILE A 93 -9.36 6.36 -4.41
N ARG A 94 -8.22 5.67 -4.38
CA ARG A 94 -7.26 5.80 -3.30
C ARG A 94 -6.73 7.23 -3.18
N GLU A 95 -6.36 7.85 -4.29
CA GLU A 95 -5.88 9.25 -4.33
C GLU A 95 -6.90 10.24 -3.76
N GLU A 96 -8.18 10.09 -4.12
CA GLU A 96 -9.27 10.91 -3.57
C GLU A 96 -9.45 10.69 -2.06
N LEU A 97 -9.41 9.45 -1.60
CA LEU A 97 -9.53 9.13 -0.17
C LEU A 97 -8.33 9.65 0.62
N VAL A 98 -7.12 9.53 0.08
CA VAL A 98 -5.90 10.11 0.68
C VAL A 98 -6.03 11.61 0.81
N ALA A 99 -6.51 12.31 -0.22
CA ALA A 99 -6.71 13.76 -0.17
C ALA A 99 -7.71 14.19 0.94
N ILE A 100 -8.73 13.37 1.22
CA ILE A 100 -9.69 13.62 2.31
C ILE A 100 -9.04 13.38 3.68
N LEU A 101 -8.21 12.34 3.80
CA LEU A 101 -7.59 11.93 5.06
C LEU A 101 -6.40 12.81 5.47
N LEU A 102 -5.75 13.47 4.51
CA LEU A 102 -4.58 14.31 4.78
C LEU A 102 -4.99 15.58 5.53
N PRO A 103 -4.40 15.82 6.71
CA PRO A 103 -4.61 17.08 7.43
C PRO A 103 -4.13 18.28 6.59
N ALA A 104 -4.85 19.37 6.64
CA ALA A 104 -4.42 20.63 6.04
C ALA A 104 -3.03 21.03 6.59
N GLY A 105 -2.06 21.27 5.68
CA GLY A 105 -0.70 21.65 6.07
C GLY A 105 0.18 20.48 6.55
N SER A 106 -0.14 19.24 6.21
CA SER A 106 0.75 18.09 6.44
C SER A 106 1.98 18.19 5.53
N PHE A 107 3.13 18.61 6.10
CA PHE A 107 4.39 18.82 5.37
C PHE A 107 5.48 17.80 5.78
N ILE A 108 5.11 16.77 6.53
CA ILE A 108 6.06 15.75 7.00
C ILE A 108 5.62 14.40 6.46
N SER A 109 6.52 13.77 5.72
CA SER A 109 6.40 12.38 5.31
C SER A 109 7.42 11.50 6.04
N ILE A 110 7.14 10.20 6.10
CA ILE A 110 8.01 9.19 6.70
C ILE A 110 8.19 8.10 5.67
N ILE A 111 9.44 7.71 5.42
CA ILE A 111 9.78 6.63 4.49
C ILE A 111 10.41 5.47 5.24
N ASP A 112 10.02 4.25 4.88
CA ASP A 112 10.68 3.03 5.34
C ASP A 112 10.52 1.91 4.32
N GLY A 113 11.45 0.93 4.38
CA GLY A 113 11.51 -0.21 3.47
C GLY A 113 11.10 -1.52 4.15
N PHE A 114 10.44 -2.40 3.38
CA PHE A 114 10.10 -3.74 3.83
C PHE A 114 10.32 -4.78 2.74
N PRO A 115 10.64 -6.05 3.11
CA PRO A 115 10.89 -7.10 2.13
C PRO A 115 9.59 -7.58 1.48
N MET A 116 9.65 -7.87 0.18
CA MET A 116 8.58 -8.52 -0.58
C MET A 116 9.14 -9.78 -1.27
N PRO A 117 9.35 -10.88 -0.53
CA PRO A 117 9.99 -12.07 -1.06
C PRO A 117 9.10 -12.81 -2.05
N VAL A 118 9.64 -13.12 -3.22
CA VAL A 118 9.05 -14.07 -4.17
C VAL A 118 9.29 -15.50 -3.67
N CYS A 119 10.51 -15.76 -3.18
CA CYS A 119 10.86 -17.04 -2.54
C CYS A 119 12.08 -16.90 -1.64
N GLY A 120 12.32 -17.92 -0.80
CA GLY A 120 13.52 -18.01 0.01
C GLY A 120 14.79 -18.20 -0.83
N PHE A 121 15.94 -17.76 -0.30
CA PHE A 121 17.23 -17.73 -0.97
C PHE A 121 17.60 -19.03 -1.70
N LYS A 122 17.48 -20.18 -1.04
CA LYS A 122 17.84 -21.50 -1.62
C LYS A 122 16.97 -21.88 -2.82
N ARG A 123 15.72 -21.39 -2.89
CA ARG A 123 14.78 -21.69 -4.01
C ARG A 123 14.96 -20.75 -5.20
N ALA A 124 15.66 -19.64 -5.03
CA ALA A 124 15.80 -18.60 -6.05
C ALA A 124 16.41 -19.14 -7.34
N TYR A 125 17.41 -20.00 -7.24
CA TYR A 125 18.08 -20.62 -8.40
C TYR A 125 17.12 -21.36 -9.33
N PHE A 126 16.11 -22.01 -8.77
CA PHE A 126 15.10 -22.78 -9.52
C PHE A 126 13.85 -21.93 -9.87
N SER A 127 13.74 -20.71 -9.36
CA SER A 127 12.57 -19.87 -9.61
C SER A 127 12.59 -19.31 -11.02
N ARG A 128 11.48 -19.52 -11.74
CA ARG A 128 11.24 -18.87 -13.03
C ARG A 128 10.40 -17.58 -12.90
N LEU A 129 9.88 -17.32 -11.69
CA LEU A 129 9.05 -16.14 -11.42
C LEU A 129 9.93 -14.91 -11.33
N HIS A 130 9.50 -13.84 -11.96
CA HIS A 130 10.17 -12.52 -11.95
C HIS A 130 11.66 -12.58 -12.35
N LYS A 131 12.02 -13.49 -13.25
CA LYS A 131 13.39 -13.63 -13.72
C LYS A 131 13.80 -12.37 -14.50
N GLY A 132 14.88 -11.72 -14.04
CA GLY A 132 15.35 -10.43 -14.60
C GLY A 132 14.70 -9.19 -14.00
N GLU A 133 13.62 -9.33 -13.22
CA GLU A 133 12.94 -8.22 -12.52
C GLU A 133 13.27 -8.21 -11.03
N ALA A 134 13.26 -9.39 -10.39
CA ALA A 134 13.59 -9.56 -8.97
C ALA A 134 15.08 -9.85 -8.76
N SER A 135 15.58 -9.59 -7.57
CA SER A 135 16.97 -9.85 -7.20
C SER A 135 17.12 -10.40 -5.77
N TYR A 136 18.34 -10.73 -5.39
CA TYR A 136 18.67 -11.15 -4.04
C TYR A 136 18.74 -9.96 -3.10
N GLY A 137 18.15 -10.11 -1.92
CA GLY A 137 18.16 -9.12 -0.87
C GLY A 137 18.35 -9.73 0.52
N TYR A 138 18.65 -8.87 1.48
CA TYR A 138 18.75 -9.21 2.89
C TYR A 138 17.94 -8.24 3.73
N CYS A 139 17.11 -8.78 4.61
CA CYS A 139 16.37 -8.00 5.60
C CYS A 139 17.00 -8.20 6.97
N ALA A 140 17.71 -7.19 7.48
CA ALA A 140 18.41 -7.26 8.76
C ALA A 140 17.45 -7.46 9.93
N ALA A 141 16.29 -6.78 9.93
CA ALA A 141 15.29 -6.89 11.00
C ALA A 141 14.72 -8.31 11.17
N LYS A 142 14.74 -9.12 10.10
CA LYS A 142 14.21 -10.51 10.10
C LYS A 142 15.33 -11.55 9.97
N ASP A 143 16.58 -11.14 9.91
CA ASP A 143 17.76 -11.99 9.58
C ASP A 143 17.48 -12.92 8.38
N MET A 144 16.89 -12.36 7.32
CA MET A 144 16.37 -13.16 6.22
C MET A 144 17.00 -12.78 4.89
N LYS A 145 17.67 -13.75 4.26
CA LYS A 145 18.08 -13.68 2.84
C LYS A 145 16.95 -14.18 1.96
N TYR A 146 16.59 -13.43 0.94
CA TYR A 146 15.49 -13.74 0.06
C TYR A 146 15.78 -13.36 -1.39
N TYR A 147 14.94 -13.84 -2.29
CA TYR A 147 14.89 -13.42 -3.68
C TYR A 147 13.52 -12.75 -3.91
N GLY A 148 13.50 -11.53 -4.40
CA GLY A 148 12.27 -10.79 -4.59
C GLY A 148 12.48 -9.30 -4.78
N PHE A 149 11.61 -8.53 -4.17
CA PHE A 149 11.54 -7.09 -4.23
C PHE A 149 11.64 -6.47 -2.84
N LYS A 150 11.85 -5.17 -2.80
CA LYS A 150 11.74 -4.33 -1.62
C LYS A 150 10.63 -3.30 -1.89
N GLY A 151 9.68 -3.18 -0.97
CA GLY A 151 8.70 -2.11 -0.98
C GLY A 151 9.23 -0.91 -0.21
N HIS A 152 9.11 0.28 -0.78
CA HIS A 152 9.43 1.56 -0.14
C HIS A 152 8.14 2.31 0.09
N LEU A 153 7.73 2.40 1.35
CA LEU A 153 6.48 2.99 1.78
C LEU A 153 6.69 4.42 2.22
N LEU A 154 5.92 5.33 1.66
CA LEU A 154 5.85 6.72 2.08
C LEU A 154 4.50 6.97 2.76
N ILE A 155 4.52 7.46 4.00
CA ILE A 155 3.33 7.82 4.76
C ILE A 155 3.41 9.26 5.25
N ASP A 156 2.29 9.86 5.61
CA ASP A 156 2.27 11.08 6.40
C ASP A 156 2.44 10.80 7.90
N ARG A 157 2.55 11.83 8.70
CA ARG A 157 2.70 11.73 10.17
C ARG A 157 1.47 11.14 10.90
N SER A 158 0.32 11.05 10.26
CA SER A 158 -0.89 10.42 10.82
C SER A 158 -1.00 8.94 10.47
N GLY A 159 -0.15 8.45 9.56
CA GLY A 159 -0.14 7.08 9.07
C GLY A 159 -0.90 6.86 7.78
N VAL A 160 -1.36 7.92 7.11
CA VAL A 160 -1.96 7.83 5.78
C VAL A 160 -0.89 7.47 4.77
N ILE A 161 -1.09 6.41 4.00
CA ILE A 161 -0.16 5.97 2.96
C ILE A 161 -0.24 6.94 1.77
N LEU A 162 0.86 7.64 1.52
CA LEU A 162 1.00 8.54 0.39
C LEU A 162 1.34 7.77 -0.88
N ASP A 163 2.40 6.96 -0.83
CA ASP A 163 2.86 6.17 -1.97
C ASP A 163 3.55 4.86 -1.54
N LEU A 164 3.66 3.93 -2.49
CA LEU A 164 4.46 2.72 -2.39
C LEU A 164 5.17 2.50 -3.71
N ASP A 165 6.49 2.39 -3.65
CA ASP A 165 7.28 1.93 -4.77
C ASP A 165 7.85 0.53 -4.53
N ILE A 166 8.01 -0.25 -5.61
CA ILE A 166 8.45 -1.65 -5.54
C ILE A 166 9.66 -1.82 -6.46
N ALA A 167 10.82 -1.93 -5.86
CA ALA A 167 12.09 -2.12 -6.56
C ALA A 167 12.66 -3.52 -6.36
N ALA A 168 13.58 -3.95 -7.23
CA ALA A 168 14.35 -5.17 -7.02
C ALA A 168 15.10 -5.12 -5.69
N ALA A 169 15.20 -6.26 -4.99
CA ALA A 169 15.66 -6.28 -3.60
C ALA A 169 17.12 -5.81 -3.38
N ASN A 170 17.94 -5.71 -4.44
CA ASN A 170 19.30 -5.19 -4.41
C ASN A 170 19.41 -3.67 -4.64
N ILE A 171 18.32 -3.01 -5.02
CA ILE A 171 18.34 -1.55 -5.23
C ILE A 171 18.56 -0.85 -3.89
N ASP A 172 19.42 0.17 -3.89
CA ASP A 172 19.72 0.95 -2.69
C ASP A 172 18.52 1.82 -2.30
N GLU A 173 18.23 1.87 -1.01
CA GLU A 173 17.11 2.66 -0.47
C GLU A 173 17.20 4.15 -0.82
N ARG A 174 18.43 4.64 -1.02
CA ARG A 174 18.69 6.04 -1.38
C ARG A 174 18.32 6.40 -2.82
N GLU A 175 18.42 5.43 -3.74
CA GLU A 175 17.99 5.63 -5.14
C GLU A 175 16.48 5.83 -5.24
N MET A 176 15.71 5.08 -4.41
CA MET A 176 14.26 5.17 -4.38
C MET A 176 13.75 6.49 -3.78
N LEU A 177 14.57 7.17 -2.96
CA LEU A 177 14.21 8.45 -2.37
C LEU A 177 13.90 9.52 -3.43
N LEU A 178 14.68 9.60 -4.49
CA LEU A 178 14.47 10.60 -5.55
C LEU A 178 13.14 10.38 -6.26
N GLU A 179 12.81 9.13 -6.62
CA GLU A 179 11.56 8.81 -7.32
C GLU A 179 10.30 9.09 -6.46
N LEU A 180 10.36 8.74 -5.17
CA LEU A 180 9.26 9.00 -4.24
C LEU A 180 9.15 10.47 -3.85
N ALA A 181 10.27 11.15 -3.82
CA ALA A 181 10.40 12.54 -3.41
C ALA A 181 9.86 13.53 -4.44
N GLU A 182 10.09 13.30 -5.72
CA GLU A 182 9.56 14.14 -6.80
C GLU A 182 8.04 14.26 -6.76
N LYS A 183 7.36 13.25 -6.20
CA LYS A 183 5.90 13.22 -6.10
C LYS A 183 5.34 14.03 -4.93
N ASN A 184 6.11 14.28 -3.87
CA ASN A 184 5.52 14.73 -2.60
C ASN A 184 6.17 15.95 -1.93
N GLY A 185 7.31 16.49 -2.40
CA GLY A 185 7.89 17.80 -2.04
C GLY A 185 7.95 18.18 -0.55
N PHE A 186 8.16 17.21 0.39
CA PHE A 186 7.98 17.41 1.82
C PHE A 186 9.27 17.19 2.62
N LYS A 187 9.22 17.61 3.87
CA LYS A 187 10.19 17.21 4.88
C LYS A 187 10.04 15.71 5.16
N THR A 188 11.02 14.91 4.73
CA THR A 188 10.96 13.45 4.79
C THR A 188 11.83 12.91 5.92
N LEU A 189 11.25 12.02 6.75
CA LEU A 189 11.95 11.31 7.80
C LEU A 189 12.25 9.88 7.31
N GLY A 190 13.53 9.53 7.26
CA GLY A 190 13.98 8.18 6.92
C GLY A 190 14.68 7.50 8.09
N ASP A 191 14.95 6.21 7.97
CA ASP A 191 15.75 5.46 8.93
C ASP A 191 17.27 5.64 8.70
N LYS A 192 18.12 4.93 9.49
CA LYS A 192 19.59 4.97 9.33
C LYS A 192 20.07 4.43 7.98
N GLY A 193 19.26 3.64 7.26
CA GLY A 193 19.55 3.13 5.92
C GLY A 193 19.51 4.24 4.86
N TYR A 194 18.73 5.28 5.08
CA TYR A 194 18.62 6.43 4.18
C TYR A 194 19.69 7.51 4.40
N ILE A 195 20.68 7.29 5.27
CA ILE A 195 21.81 8.21 5.42
C ILE A 195 22.57 8.28 4.10
N CYS A 196 22.60 9.44 3.48
CA CYS A 196 23.18 9.67 2.17
C CYS A 196 24.38 10.64 2.22
N SER A 197 25.14 10.72 1.12
CA SER A 197 26.21 11.69 0.93
C SER A 197 25.66 13.12 0.86
N GLU A 198 26.51 14.11 1.13
CA GLU A 198 26.11 15.53 1.00
C GLU A 198 25.64 15.86 -0.42
N ARG A 199 26.28 15.30 -1.45
CA ARG A 199 25.85 15.47 -2.85
C ARG A 199 24.40 15.01 -3.07
N LEU A 200 24.02 13.82 -2.57
CA LEU A 200 22.66 13.31 -2.71
C LEU A 200 21.66 14.13 -1.88
N LYS A 201 22.06 14.64 -0.72
CA LYS A 201 21.23 15.58 0.06
C LYS A 201 20.95 16.87 -0.71
N GLU A 202 21.95 17.41 -1.41
CA GLU A 202 21.73 18.59 -2.25
C GLU A 202 20.80 18.30 -3.43
N GLU A 203 20.92 17.15 -4.07
CA GLU A 203 20.02 16.70 -5.15
C GLU A 203 18.58 16.57 -4.63
N LEU A 204 18.39 15.95 -3.46
CA LEU A 204 17.09 15.86 -2.80
C LEU A 204 16.50 17.23 -2.46
N LEU A 205 17.32 18.14 -1.94
CA LEU A 205 16.89 19.51 -1.64
C LEU A 205 16.46 20.27 -2.89
N ARG A 206 17.16 20.10 -4.02
CA ARG A 206 16.77 20.67 -5.31
C ARG A 206 15.46 20.10 -5.82
N ALA A 207 15.19 18.83 -5.55
CA ALA A 207 13.90 18.15 -5.82
C ALA A 207 12.81 18.52 -4.80
N GLY A 208 13.07 19.42 -3.84
CA GLY A 208 12.10 19.86 -2.84
C GLY A 208 12.02 18.96 -1.60
N VAL A 209 12.95 18.02 -1.42
CA VAL A 209 12.96 17.06 -0.30
C VAL A 209 14.02 17.40 0.71
N ASN A 210 13.59 17.69 1.92
CA ASN A 210 14.46 17.88 3.08
C ASN A 210 14.48 16.57 3.90
N LEU A 211 15.49 15.72 3.66
CA LEU A 211 15.63 14.43 4.33
C LEU A 211 16.26 14.58 5.72
N HIS A 212 15.59 14.00 6.72
CA HIS A 212 16.08 13.89 8.09
C HIS A 212 16.18 12.43 8.50
N THR A 213 17.37 11.98 8.91
CA THR A 213 17.60 10.62 9.40
C THR A 213 18.18 10.64 10.81
N PRO A 214 17.95 9.62 11.66
CA PRO A 214 18.77 9.39 12.85
C PRO A 214 20.22 9.15 12.43
N LEU A 215 21.16 9.63 13.21
CA LEU A 215 22.59 9.35 12.98
C LEU A 215 22.95 7.95 13.49
N ARG A 216 24.01 7.36 12.94
CA ARG A 216 24.58 6.11 13.45
C ARG A 216 25.28 6.38 14.78
N ASP A 217 25.42 5.37 15.61
CA ASP A 217 25.97 5.48 16.96
C ASP A 217 27.44 5.97 16.99
N ASN A 218 28.17 5.79 15.87
CA ASN A 218 29.52 6.30 15.66
C ASN A 218 29.58 7.74 15.10
N MET A 219 28.43 8.38 14.91
CA MET A 219 28.32 9.76 14.42
C MET A 219 27.90 10.69 15.56
N LYS A 220 28.57 11.85 15.65
CA LYS A 220 28.19 12.87 16.64
C LYS A 220 26.89 13.55 16.21
N ASP A 221 25.92 13.55 17.10
CA ASP A 221 24.61 14.24 16.88
C ASP A 221 24.58 15.51 17.71
N ASP A 222 24.75 16.63 17.05
CA ASP A 222 24.72 17.96 17.69
C ASP A 222 23.28 18.54 17.80
N ARG A 223 22.26 17.77 17.31
CA ARG A 223 20.84 18.19 17.40
C ARG A 223 20.31 18.09 18.83
N PRO A 224 19.42 18.99 19.25
CA PRO A 224 18.81 18.93 20.58
C PRO A 224 18.13 17.57 20.82
N LYS A 225 18.28 17.01 22.02
CA LYS A 225 17.74 15.69 22.41
C LYS A 225 16.22 15.57 22.17
N HIS A 226 15.46 16.66 22.36
CA HIS A 226 14.02 16.65 22.11
C HIS A 226 13.67 16.48 20.62
N VAL A 227 14.50 17.01 19.70
CA VAL A 227 14.33 16.84 18.25
C VAL A 227 14.59 15.40 17.87
N VAL A 228 15.69 14.79 18.35
CA VAL A 228 16.02 13.38 18.11
C VAL A 228 14.92 12.45 18.64
N LYS A 229 14.40 12.73 19.84
CA LYS A 229 13.29 11.97 20.43
C LYS A 229 12.01 12.08 19.58
N ALA A 230 11.69 13.29 19.11
CA ALA A 230 10.54 13.50 18.23
C ALA A 230 10.67 12.75 16.92
N LEU A 231 11.84 12.79 16.27
CA LEU A 231 12.12 12.02 15.05
C LEU A 231 11.90 10.51 15.25
N ASN A 232 12.45 9.94 16.34
CA ASN A 232 12.30 8.52 16.64
C ASN A 232 10.86 8.13 16.95
N ASN A 233 10.11 8.95 17.67
CA ASN A 233 8.70 8.70 17.98
C ASN A 233 7.83 8.74 16.70
N THR A 234 8.09 9.70 15.83
CA THR A 234 7.34 9.84 14.56
C THR A 234 7.59 8.64 13.65
N ARG A 235 8.81 8.09 13.63
CA ARG A 235 9.13 6.90 12.84
C ARG A 235 8.35 5.63 13.25
N ARG A 236 7.98 5.48 14.51
CA ARG A 236 7.19 4.31 14.96
C ARG A 236 5.85 4.16 14.24
N ILE A 237 5.33 5.25 13.68
CA ILE A 237 4.08 5.21 12.92
C ILE A 237 4.24 4.39 11.64
N VAL A 238 5.36 4.53 10.92
CA VAL A 238 5.58 3.74 9.70
C VAL A 238 5.74 2.25 10.01
N GLU A 239 6.37 1.91 11.14
CA GLU A 239 6.46 0.53 11.61
C GLU A 239 5.08 -0.06 11.89
N THR A 240 4.17 0.72 12.49
CA THR A 240 2.77 0.33 12.69
C THR A 240 2.06 0.07 11.37
N VAL A 241 2.19 0.98 10.40
CA VAL A 241 1.53 0.83 9.09
C VAL A 241 2.11 -0.37 8.32
N ILE A 242 3.44 -0.56 8.32
CA ILE A 242 4.08 -1.74 7.71
C ILE A 242 3.61 -3.03 8.42
N GLY A 243 3.50 -3.01 9.74
CA GLY A 243 2.95 -4.12 10.53
C GLY A 243 1.52 -4.48 10.07
N GLN A 244 0.63 -3.51 9.97
CA GLN A 244 -0.73 -3.70 9.46
C GLN A 244 -0.75 -4.26 8.04
N LEU A 245 0.04 -3.68 7.13
CA LEU A 245 0.16 -4.17 5.76
C LEU A 245 0.68 -5.61 5.69
N SER A 246 1.64 -5.98 6.55
CA SER A 246 2.25 -7.31 6.57
C SER A 246 1.36 -8.36 7.23
N GLU A 247 0.75 -8.03 8.37
CA GLU A 247 -0.02 -8.99 9.17
C GLU A 247 -1.45 -9.16 8.66
N ARG A 248 -2.14 -8.06 8.37
CA ARG A 248 -3.53 -8.09 7.92
C ARG A 248 -3.63 -8.24 6.41
N PHE A 249 -3.01 -7.35 5.66
CA PHE A 249 -3.12 -7.32 4.20
C PHE A 249 -2.13 -8.24 3.48
N LYS A 250 -1.19 -8.90 4.18
CA LYS A 250 -0.21 -9.85 3.61
C LYS A 250 0.62 -9.24 2.46
N ILE A 251 1.02 -7.98 2.58
CA ILE A 251 1.76 -7.26 1.52
C ILE A 251 3.11 -7.91 1.20
N GLU A 252 3.76 -8.55 2.17
CA GLU A 252 5.02 -9.27 1.98
C GLU A 252 4.85 -10.64 1.31
N LYS A 253 3.61 -11.11 1.11
CA LYS A 253 3.30 -12.43 0.55
C LYS A 253 2.43 -12.36 -0.71
N VAL A 254 2.57 -11.28 -1.47
CA VAL A 254 1.82 -11.10 -2.71
C VAL A 254 2.26 -12.17 -3.72
N ARG A 255 1.33 -13.03 -4.10
CA ARG A 255 1.57 -14.07 -5.10
C ARG A 255 1.25 -13.53 -6.48
N ALA A 256 2.28 -13.17 -7.24
CA ALA A 256 2.17 -12.71 -8.61
C ALA A 256 3.13 -13.48 -9.52
N ARG A 257 2.87 -13.50 -10.82
CA ARG A 257 3.73 -14.16 -11.81
C ARG A 257 4.66 -13.18 -12.51
N ASP A 258 4.29 -11.92 -12.53
CA ASP A 258 4.99 -10.81 -13.16
C ASP A 258 4.80 -9.52 -12.36
N LEU A 259 5.60 -8.51 -12.68
CA LEU A 259 5.64 -7.24 -11.96
C LEU A 259 4.30 -6.48 -12.06
N TRP A 260 3.61 -6.54 -13.19
CA TRP A 260 2.32 -5.87 -13.36
C TRP A 260 1.28 -6.42 -12.37
N HIS A 261 1.14 -7.75 -12.27
CA HIS A 261 0.22 -8.36 -11.31
C HIS A 261 0.64 -8.11 -9.86
N LEU A 262 1.95 -8.05 -9.59
CA LEU A 262 2.48 -7.69 -8.26
C LEU A 262 2.03 -6.29 -7.87
N THR A 263 2.26 -5.30 -8.73
CA THR A 263 1.91 -3.89 -8.51
C THR A 263 0.40 -3.69 -8.36
N VAL A 264 -0.40 -4.31 -9.23
CA VAL A 264 -1.87 -4.22 -9.16
C VAL A 264 -2.42 -4.79 -7.85
N ARG A 265 -1.88 -5.94 -7.40
CA ARG A 265 -2.30 -6.55 -6.13
C ARG A 265 -1.81 -5.77 -4.91
N ALA A 266 -0.60 -5.23 -4.96
CA ALA A 266 -0.13 -4.32 -3.91
C ALA A 266 -1.02 -3.07 -3.82
N GLY A 267 -1.33 -2.44 -4.95
CA GLY A 267 -2.23 -1.28 -5.01
C GLY A 267 -3.63 -1.57 -4.43
N ARG A 268 -4.18 -2.77 -4.67
CA ARG A 268 -5.44 -3.22 -4.05
C ARG A 268 -5.36 -3.26 -2.52
N LYS A 269 -4.25 -3.76 -1.97
CA LYS A 269 -4.02 -3.81 -0.52
C LYS A 269 -3.90 -2.42 0.08
N LEU A 270 -3.22 -1.51 -0.61
CA LEU A 270 -3.14 -0.10 -0.21
C LEU A 270 -4.52 0.56 -0.23
N LEU A 271 -5.34 0.30 -1.26
CA LEU A 271 -6.70 0.82 -1.32
C LEU A 271 -7.53 0.30 -0.14
N ALA A 272 -7.48 -0.99 0.17
CA ALA A 272 -8.21 -1.57 1.30
C ALA A 272 -7.76 -0.95 2.64
N HIS A 273 -6.45 -0.81 2.87
CA HIS A 273 -5.93 -0.10 4.04
C HIS A 273 -6.43 1.35 4.11
N THR A 274 -6.42 2.08 2.98
CA THR A 274 -6.91 3.47 2.92
C THR A 274 -8.41 3.56 3.20
N VAL A 275 -9.22 2.60 2.72
CA VAL A 275 -10.66 2.52 3.02
C VAL A 275 -10.88 2.25 4.51
N ASP A 276 -10.14 1.34 5.12
CA ASP A 276 -10.23 1.07 6.56
C ASP A 276 -9.88 2.33 7.39
N CYS A 277 -8.83 3.07 6.99
CA CYS A 277 -8.50 4.36 7.59
C CYS A 277 -9.64 5.38 7.44
N TYR A 278 -10.24 5.46 6.26
CA TYR A 278 -11.35 6.37 5.98
C TYR A 278 -12.59 6.04 6.83
N LEU A 279 -12.97 4.79 6.91
CA LEU A 279 -14.12 4.37 7.72
C LEU A 279 -13.90 4.65 9.21
N ASN A 280 -12.69 4.44 9.73
CA ASN A 280 -12.32 4.85 11.08
C ASN A 280 -12.43 6.36 11.28
N HIS A 281 -11.93 7.14 10.32
CA HIS A 281 -12.04 8.60 10.35
C HIS A 281 -13.50 9.06 10.42
N MET A 282 -14.37 8.51 9.58
CA MET A 282 -15.81 8.82 9.56
C MET A 282 -16.50 8.40 10.86
N ALA A 283 -16.05 7.35 11.52
CA ALA A 283 -16.56 6.91 12.82
C ALA A 283 -15.97 7.71 14.01
N GLY A 284 -15.11 8.70 13.77
CA GLY A 284 -14.45 9.49 14.82
C GLY A 284 -13.36 8.72 15.58
N ASN A 285 -12.91 7.60 15.06
CA ASN A 285 -11.82 6.81 15.63
C ASN A 285 -10.45 7.28 15.12
N SER A 286 -9.38 6.86 15.82
CA SER A 286 -8.03 6.97 15.25
C SER A 286 -7.93 6.11 13.98
N ILE A 287 -7.40 6.68 12.90
CA ILE A 287 -7.42 6.06 11.57
C ILE A 287 -6.75 4.67 11.50
N LEU A 288 -5.74 4.43 12.36
CA LEU A 288 -5.00 3.15 12.40
C LEU A 288 -5.57 2.12 13.37
N GLN A 289 -6.71 2.39 14.05
CA GLN A 289 -7.32 1.45 15.00
C GLN A 289 -8.32 0.51 14.32
N PHE A 290 -7.82 -0.39 13.47
CA PHE A 290 -8.68 -1.29 12.69
C PHE A 290 -9.51 -2.27 13.52
N ASP A 291 -9.08 -2.59 14.73
CA ASP A 291 -9.88 -3.45 15.63
C ASP A 291 -11.26 -2.85 15.93
N LYS A 292 -11.37 -1.52 15.96
CA LYS A 292 -12.64 -0.84 16.17
C LYS A 292 -13.62 -0.91 14.98
N LEU A 293 -13.14 -1.26 13.79
CA LEU A 293 -14.02 -1.46 12.62
C LEU A 293 -14.78 -2.78 12.70
N PHE A 294 -14.25 -3.78 13.41
CA PHE A 294 -14.75 -5.16 13.38
C PHE A 294 -15.21 -5.66 14.76
N THR A 295 -15.34 -4.76 15.72
CA THR A 295 -16.06 -4.96 16.98
C THR A 295 -17.48 -4.38 16.85
#